data_cc91ee26c11cf83155cbef11521557ef
#
_entry.id   cc91ee26c11cf83155cbef11521557ef
#
_cell.length_a   1.000
_cell.length_b   1.000
_cell.length_c   1.000
_cell.angle_alpha   90.00
_cell.angle_beta   90.00
_cell.angle_gamma   90.00
#
_symmetry.space_group_name_H-M   'P 1'
#
loop_
_entity.id
_entity.type
_entity.pdbx_description
1 polymer ?
#
loop_
_entity_poly.entity_id
_entity_poly.type
_entity_poly.pdbx_seq_one_letter_code
_entity_poly.pdbx_strand_id
1 'polypeptide(L)'
;RDMTIFIDDDGKAYHIYSSEENLTLQIAQLTDDYMQHNGSYVRVAAGGQNEAPTIFKQDGIYWMITSGCTGWAPNAARMFKAKNIYGPWEQLPNPCRGEGADKTFGAQGTYIYKVETAAQKKMFHGAEYVFMADMWNPKHLSDSRHLWVPISWENGTPVLKKQ
;
A
#
# COMPACT_ATOMS: atom_id res chain seq x y z
N ARG A 1 2.66 -15.13 2.68
CA ARG A 1 2.01 -14.20 1.76
C ARG A 1 2.33 -12.77 2.15
N ASP A 2 2.26 -11.85 1.18
CA ASP A 2 2.48 -10.42 1.45
C ASP A 2 1.44 -9.86 2.40
N MET A 3 1.88 -9.01 3.30
CA MET A 3 1.02 -8.43 4.32
C MET A 3 1.53 -7.09 4.81
N THR A 4 0.64 -6.32 5.43
CA THR A 4 0.98 -5.14 6.22
C THR A 4 0.09 -5.06 7.46
N ILE A 5 0.49 -4.25 8.41
CA ILE A 5 -0.33 -3.89 9.58
C ILE A 5 -0.68 -2.40 9.49
N PHE A 6 -1.93 -2.09 9.75
CA PHE A 6 -2.42 -0.73 9.87
C PHE A 6 -3.03 -0.51 11.25
N ILE A 7 -2.61 0.55 11.92
CA ILE A 7 -3.20 0.99 13.19
C ILE A 7 -4.00 2.25 12.88
N ASP A 8 -5.31 2.20 13.15
CA ASP A 8 -6.22 3.31 12.91
C ASP A 8 -6.19 4.35 14.05
N ASP A 9 -6.80 5.48 13.85
CA ASP A 9 -6.83 6.61 14.81
C ASP A 9 -7.48 6.24 16.15
N ASP A 10 -8.33 5.22 16.19
CA ASP A 10 -8.95 4.69 17.40
C ASP A 10 -8.11 3.63 18.14
N GLY A 11 -6.89 3.36 17.65
CA GLY A 11 -5.96 2.38 18.21
C GLY A 11 -6.23 0.93 17.77
N LYS A 12 -7.29 0.67 17.01
CA LYS A 12 -7.51 -0.67 16.45
C LYS A 12 -6.51 -0.98 15.37
N ALA A 13 -5.99 -2.20 15.37
CA ALA A 13 -5.05 -2.66 14.37
C ALA A 13 -5.69 -3.68 13.42
N TYR A 14 -5.22 -3.64 12.18
CA TYR A 14 -5.72 -4.47 11.10
C TYR A 14 -4.55 -5.15 10.37
N HIS A 15 -4.67 -6.46 10.20
CA HIS A 15 -3.80 -7.25 9.34
C HIS A 15 -4.39 -7.26 7.94
N ILE A 16 -3.65 -6.75 6.97
CA ILE A 16 -4.05 -6.69 5.57
C ILE A 16 -3.10 -7.58 4.78
N TYR A 17 -3.62 -8.58 4.10
CA TYR A 17 -2.78 -9.61 3.51
C TYR A 17 -3.39 -10.24 2.26
N SER A 18 -2.51 -10.79 1.42
CA SER A 18 -2.90 -11.63 0.28
C SER A 18 -3.32 -12.99 0.79
N SER A 19 -4.49 -13.43 0.38
CA SER A 19 -5.17 -14.64 0.83
C SER A 19 -5.65 -15.45 -0.36
N GLU A 20 -6.14 -16.68 -0.13
CA GLU A 20 -6.76 -17.53 -1.15
C GLU A 20 -5.84 -17.70 -2.39
N GLU A 21 -4.59 -18.11 -2.18
CA GLU A 21 -3.56 -18.22 -3.24
C GLU A 21 -3.33 -16.89 -4.01
N ASN A 22 -3.34 -15.77 -3.31
CA ASN A 22 -3.28 -14.40 -3.80
C ASN A 22 -4.50 -13.95 -4.64
N LEU A 23 -5.57 -14.72 -4.64
CA LEU A 23 -6.80 -14.35 -5.37
C LEU A 23 -7.53 -13.18 -4.71
N THR A 24 -7.40 -13.03 -3.38
CA THR A 24 -8.22 -12.10 -2.61
C THR A 24 -7.38 -11.44 -1.53
N LEU A 25 -7.52 -10.14 -1.35
CA LEU A 25 -7.02 -9.46 -0.15
C LEU A 25 -8.00 -9.66 1.00
N GLN A 26 -7.48 -9.83 2.20
CA GLN A 26 -8.27 -9.79 3.43
C GLN A 26 -7.79 -8.68 4.34
N ILE A 27 -8.74 -8.02 5.01
CA ILE A 27 -8.51 -7.07 6.08
C ILE A 27 -9.16 -7.66 7.32
N ALA A 28 -8.34 -8.10 8.27
CA ALA A 28 -8.77 -8.72 9.51
C ALA A 28 -8.36 -7.86 10.71
N GLN A 29 -9.32 -7.55 11.58
CA GLN A 29 -9.04 -6.80 12.80
C GLN A 29 -8.28 -7.69 13.80
N LEU A 30 -7.27 -7.12 14.43
CA LEU A 30 -6.53 -7.77 15.49
C LEU A 30 -7.22 -7.56 16.86
N THR A 31 -6.86 -8.41 17.82
CA THR A 31 -7.18 -8.22 19.25
C THR A 31 -6.46 -6.98 19.79
N ASP A 32 -6.89 -6.47 20.95
CA ASP A 32 -6.33 -5.25 21.56
C ASP A 32 -4.84 -5.36 21.91
N ASP A 33 -4.34 -6.57 22.12
CA ASP A 33 -2.91 -6.87 22.28
C ASP A 33 -2.15 -7.07 20.96
N TYR A 34 -2.85 -6.97 19.82
CA TYR A 34 -2.34 -7.14 18.45
C TYR A 34 -1.80 -8.54 18.11
N MET A 35 -2.06 -9.54 18.93
CA MET A 35 -1.45 -10.87 18.80
C MET A 35 -2.27 -11.86 17.99
N GLN A 36 -3.56 -11.63 17.79
CA GLN A 36 -4.46 -12.54 17.12
C GLN A 36 -5.53 -11.79 16.30
N HIS A 37 -6.16 -12.46 15.35
CA HIS A 37 -7.39 -11.96 14.73
C HIS A 37 -8.55 -12.06 15.74
N ASN A 38 -9.37 -11.02 15.82
CA ASN A 38 -10.54 -11.00 16.70
C ASN A 38 -11.79 -11.66 16.10
N GLY A 39 -11.71 -12.18 14.87
CA GLY A 39 -12.81 -12.79 14.14
C GLY A 39 -13.54 -11.87 13.15
N SER A 40 -13.31 -10.56 13.22
CA SER A 40 -13.89 -9.60 12.27
C SER A 40 -12.97 -9.44 11.05
N TYR A 41 -13.49 -9.64 9.85
CA TYR A 41 -12.71 -9.47 8.63
C TYR A 41 -13.60 -9.15 7.42
N VAL A 42 -12.97 -8.69 6.36
CA VAL A 42 -13.60 -8.48 5.05
C VAL A 42 -12.68 -9.00 3.94
N ARG A 43 -13.28 -9.51 2.87
CA ARG A 43 -12.60 -9.85 1.62
C ARG A 43 -12.65 -8.64 0.68
N VAL A 44 -11.51 -8.27 0.11
CA VAL A 44 -11.37 -7.11 -0.77
C VAL A 44 -10.82 -7.55 -2.11
N ALA A 45 -11.34 -7.01 -3.21
CA ALA A 45 -10.91 -7.30 -4.58
C ALA A 45 -10.83 -8.81 -4.86
N ALA A 46 -11.86 -9.56 -4.48
CA ALA A 46 -11.93 -11.01 -4.65
C ALA A 46 -11.74 -11.41 -6.12
N GLY A 47 -10.84 -12.38 -6.36
CA GLY A 47 -10.46 -12.82 -7.71
C GLY A 47 -9.51 -11.86 -8.45
N GLY A 48 -9.13 -10.74 -7.83
CA GLY A 48 -8.32 -9.71 -8.47
C GLY A 48 -6.82 -9.99 -8.54
N GLN A 49 -6.33 -10.98 -7.80
CA GLN A 49 -4.90 -11.33 -7.74
C GLN A 49 -4.03 -10.13 -7.35
N ASN A 50 -4.17 -9.67 -6.11
CA ASN A 50 -3.40 -8.57 -5.55
C ASN A 50 -2.37 -9.05 -4.54
N GLU A 51 -1.17 -8.45 -4.60
CA GLU A 51 -0.05 -8.64 -3.66
C GLU A 51 0.40 -7.30 -3.08
N ALA A 52 1.33 -7.35 -2.13
CA ALA A 52 2.03 -6.21 -1.56
C ALA A 52 1.10 -5.07 -1.13
N PRO A 53 0.09 -5.33 -0.29
CA PRO A 53 -0.82 -4.29 0.16
C PRO A 53 -0.08 -3.26 1.02
N THR A 54 -0.30 -1.99 0.73
CA THR A 54 0.11 -0.84 1.54
C THR A 54 -1.09 0.05 1.76
N ILE A 55 -1.18 0.71 2.91
CA ILE A 55 -2.37 1.47 3.28
C ILE A 55 -2.03 2.72 4.08
N PHE A 56 -2.83 3.77 3.92
CA PHE A 56 -2.83 4.95 4.76
C PHE A 56 -4.23 5.56 4.83
N LYS A 57 -4.42 6.49 5.77
CA LYS A 57 -5.68 7.21 5.95
C LYS A 57 -5.41 8.70 5.90
N GLN A 58 -6.18 9.43 5.09
CA GLN A 58 -6.15 10.88 5.00
C GLN A 58 -7.57 11.43 4.93
N ASP A 59 -7.88 12.40 5.78
CA ASP A 59 -9.19 13.07 5.84
C ASP A 59 -10.39 12.10 5.91
N GLY A 60 -10.26 11.04 6.72
CA GLY A 60 -11.28 10.02 6.93
C GLY A 60 -11.44 9.02 5.76
N ILE A 61 -10.60 9.10 4.74
CA ILE A 61 -10.58 8.16 3.60
C ILE A 61 -9.38 7.21 3.75
N TYR A 62 -9.63 5.93 3.60
CA TYR A 62 -8.61 4.91 3.50
C TYR A 62 -8.18 4.76 2.04
N TRP A 63 -6.87 4.71 1.84
CA TRP A 63 -6.23 4.53 0.54
C TRP A 63 -5.32 3.31 0.61
N MET A 64 -5.49 2.38 -0.31
CA MET A 64 -4.67 1.16 -0.38
C MET A 64 -4.02 1.08 -1.75
N ILE A 65 -2.72 0.80 -1.78
CA ILE A 65 -1.96 0.59 -3.01
C ILE A 65 -1.40 -0.82 -2.97
N THR A 66 -1.61 -1.57 -4.04
CA THR A 66 -1.18 -2.98 -4.19
C THR A 66 -0.45 -3.18 -5.51
N SER A 67 0.12 -4.35 -5.70
CA SER A 67 0.61 -4.83 -6.99
C SER A 67 -0.28 -5.95 -7.55
N GLY A 68 -0.15 -6.23 -8.83
CA GLY A 68 -0.60 -7.50 -9.41
C GLY A 68 0.36 -8.64 -9.10
N CYS A 69 -0.01 -9.87 -9.46
CA CYS A 69 0.78 -11.08 -9.24
C CYS A 69 1.53 -11.45 -10.53
N THR A 70 2.75 -10.98 -10.67
CA THR A 70 3.61 -11.22 -11.85
C THR A 70 4.99 -11.80 -11.47
N GLY A 71 5.08 -12.44 -10.31
CA GLY A 71 6.35 -12.95 -9.78
C GLY A 71 7.33 -11.80 -9.56
N TRP A 72 8.58 -11.98 -9.98
CA TRP A 72 9.62 -10.96 -9.82
C TRP A 72 9.53 -9.79 -10.82
N ALA A 73 8.71 -9.90 -11.85
CA ALA A 73 8.54 -8.84 -12.83
C ALA A 73 7.67 -7.71 -12.26
N PRO A 74 8.13 -6.44 -12.31
CA PRO A 74 7.32 -5.32 -11.83
C PRO A 74 6.08 -5.12 -12.72
N ASN A 75 5.01 -4.64 -12.12
CA ASN A 75 3.75 -4.36 -12.79
C ASN A 75 3.16 -3.02 -12.35
N ALA A 76 2.08 -2.60 -13.00
CA ALA A 76 1.38 -1.38 -12.65
C ALA A 76 0.73 -1.48 -11.26
N ALA A 77 0.96 -0.48 -10.43
CA ALA A 77 0.29 -0.37 -9.13
C ALA A 77 -1.23 -0.29 -9.31
N ARG A 78 -1.94 -0.83 -8.35
CA ARG A 78 -3.40 -0.76 -8.25
C ARG A 78 -3.76 0.02 -7.01
N MET A 79 -4.77 0.88 -7.11
CA MET A 79 -5.19 1.71 -6.00
C MET A 79 -6.66 1.47 -5.68
N PHE A 80 -6.97 1.53 -4.40
CA PHE A 80 -8.33 1.40 -3.87
C PHE A 80 -8.58 2.48 -2.83
N LYS A 81 -9.84 2.91 -2.68
CA LYS A 81 -10.27 3.80 -1.60
C LYS A 81 -11.53 3.28 -0.91
N ALA A 82 -11.70 3.66 0.35
CA ALA A 82 -12.92 3.39 1.11
C ALA A 82 -13.13 4.46 2.20
N LYS A 83 -14.37 4.67 2.61
CA LYS A 83 -14.74 5.51 3.77
C LYS A 83 -14.73 4.72 5.08
N ASN A 84 -14.72 3.40 5.00
CA ASN A 84 -14.68 2.49 6.14
C ASN A 84 -13.64 1.42 5.83
N ILE A 85 -12.85 1.00 6.84
CA ILE A 85 -11.78 0.01 6.67
C ILE A 85 -12.31 -1.34 6.13
N TYR A 86 -13.54 -1.68 6.47
CA TYR A 86 -14.23 -2.87 5.95
C TYR A 86 -14.89 -2.65 4.58
N GLY A 87 -14.78 -1.45 4.01
CA GLY A 87 -15.34 -1.11 2.71
C GLY A 87 -16.75 -0.50 2.75
N PRO A 88 -17.42 -0.45 1.59
CA PRO A 88 -16.95 -0.98 0.30
C PRO A 88 -15.70 -0.28 -0.23
N TRP A 89 -14.79 -1.06 -0.83
CA TRP A 89 -13.59 -0.57 -1.48
C TRP A 89 -13.82 -0.36 -2.98
N GLU A 90 -13.52 0.83 -3.44
CA GLU A 90 -13.59 1.22 -4.86
C GLU A 90 -12.19 1.16 -5.46
N GLN A 91 -12.04 0.45 -6.57
CA GLN A 91 -10.80 0.45 -7.35
C GLN A 91 -10.68 1.71 -8.19
N LEU A 92 -9.51 2.32 -8.17
CA LEU A 92 -9.14 3.51 -8.92
C LEU A 92 -8.04 3.19 -9.95
N PRO A 93 -7.79 4.10 -10.92
CA PRO A 93 -6.65 3.96 -11.83
C PRO A 93 -5.32 3.90 -11.11
N ASN A 94 -4.29 3.38 -11.82
CA ASN A 94 -2.90 3.37 -11.36
C ASN A 94 -2.49 4.76 -10.81
N PRO A 95 -1.98 4.85 -9.56
CA PRO A 95 -1.57 6.13 -8.98
C PRO A 95 -0.26 6.68 -9.55
N CYS A 96 0.55 5.87 -10.22
CA CYS A 96 1.85 6.28 -10.75
C CYS A 96 1.71 7.22 -11.96
N ARG A 97 2.61 8.20 -12.08
CA ARG A 97 2.65 9.17 -13.18
C ARG A 97 4.07 9.30 -13.75
N GLY A 98 4.17 9.43 -15.05
CA GLY A 98 5.43 9.65 -15.77
C GLY A 98 6.08 8.35 -16.26
N GLU A 99 7.35 8.43 -16.62
CA GLU A 99 8.12 7.31 -17.14
C GLU A 99 8.20 6.15 -16.14
N GLY A 100 7.93 4.93 -16.57
CA GLY A 100 7.92 3.72 -15.74
C GLY A 100 6.68 3.56 -14.86
N ALA A 101 5.65 4.41 -15.00
CA ALA A 101 4.41 4.34 -14.23
C ALA A 101 3.65 3.01 -14.42
N ASP A 102 3.75 2.41 -15.61
CA ASP A 102 3.17 1.11 -15.97
C ASP A 102 3.79 -0.07 -15.23
N LYS A 103 4.93 0.14 -14.58
CA LYS A 103 5.69 -0.86 -13.80
C LYS A 103 6.00 -0.40 -12.38
N THR A 104 5.25 0.56 -11.85
CA THR A 104 5.52 1.14 -10.52
C THR A 104 6.99 1.56 -10.37
N PHE A 105 7.56 2.14 -11.45
CA PHE A 105 8.97 2.55 -11.53
C PHE A 105 9.98 1.41 -11.34
N GLY A 106 9.58 0.17 -11.62
CA GLY A 106 10.39 -1.03 -11.42
C GLY A 106 10.38 -1.57 -9.99
N ALA A 107 9.40 -1.18 -9.16
CA ALA A 107 9.35 -1.53 -7.75
C ALA A 107 8.00 -2.16 -7.36
N GLN A 108 7.98 -2.78 -6.17
CA GLN A 108 6.77 -3.31 -5.52
C GLN A 108 6.63 -2.68 -4.14
N GLY A 109 5.42 -2.23 -3.78
CA GLY A 109 5.14 -1.58 -2.51
C GLY A 109 5.43 -2.48 -1.30
N THR A 110 5.92 -1.86 -0.22
CA THR A 110 6.17 -2.54 1.07
C THR A 110 5.43 -1.88 2.21
N TYR A 111 5.42 -0.55 2.25
CA TYR A 111 4.79 0.21 3.33
C TYR A 111 4.47 1.64 2.88
N ILE A 112 3.55 2.30 3.58
CA ILE A 112 3.37 3.76 3.47
C ILE A 112 3.70 4.38 4.81
N TYR A 113 4.78 5.16 4.80
CA TYR A 113 5.33 5.82 5.96
C TYR A 113 4.66 7.19 6.18
N LYS A 114 4.17 7.44 7.40
CA LYS A 114 3.64 8.75 7.79
C LYS A 114 4.78 9.65 8.23
N VAL A 115 4.86 10.83 7.63
CA VAL A 115 5.89 11.85 7.92
C VAL A 115 5.45 12.68 9.13
N GLU A 116 6.17 12.55 10.24
CA GLU A 116 5.73 13.15 11.51
C GLU A 116 6.54 14.40 11.90
N THR A 117 7.86 14.39 11.64
CA THR A 117 8.75 15.46 12.12
C THR A 117 9.01 16.54 11.07
N ALA A 118 9.38 17.73 11.52
CA ALA A 118 9.76 18.84 10.62
C ALA A 118 10.98 18.48 9.73
N ALA A 119 11.93 17.72 10.28
CA ALA A 119 13.10 17.25 9.51
C ALA A 119 12.69 16.30 8.38
N GLN A 120 11.79 15.36 8.66
CA GLN A 120 11.24 14.45 7.66
C GLN A 120 10.41 15.19 6.60
N LYS A 121 9.56 16.14 7.02
CA LYS A 121 8.81 17.00 6.07
C LYS A 121 9.74 17.75 5.13
N LYS A 122 10.85 18.27 5.64
CA LYS A 122 11.86 18.91 4.79
C LYS A 122 12.49 17.91 3.81
N MET A 123 12.83 16.71 4.27
CA MET A 123 13.42 15.63 3.45
C MET A 123 12.47 15.20 2.32
N PHE A 124 11.18 15.10 2.60
CA PHE A 124 10.16 14.62 1.66
C PHE A 124 9.33 15.77 1.04
N HIS A 125 9.91 16.96 0.94
CA HIS A 125 9.33 18.12 0.25
C HIS A 125 7.91 18.51 0.71
N GLY A 126 7.63 18.34 2.01
CA GLY A 126 6.34 18.67 2.61
C GLY A 126 5.28 17.58 2.53
N ALA A 127 5.59 16.43 1.95
CA ALA A 127 4.65 15.31 1.89
C ALA A 127 4.29 14.82 3.30
N GLU A 128 3.05 14.38 3.47
CA GLU A 128 2.57 13.78 4.72
C GLU A 128 2.78 12.26 4.76
N TYR A 129 2.91 11.64 3.58
CA TYR A 129 3.12 10.20 3.43
C TYR A 129 4.17 9.92 2.36
N VAL A 130 4.89 8.82 2.55
CA VAL A 130 5.89 8.32 1.60
C VAL A 130 5.56 6.87 1.27
N PHE A 131 5.39 6.57 0.00
CA PHE A 131 5.29 5.21 -0.51
C PHE A 131 6.68 4.61 -0.55
N MET A 132 6.88 3.54 0.20
CA MET A 132 8.11 2.77 0.25
C MET A 132 7.95 1.49 -0.57
N ALA A 133 8.95 1.17 -1.36
CA ALA A 133 8.90 0.04 -2.29
C ALA A 133 10.28 -0.58 -2.49
N ASP A 134 10.30 -1.85 -2.88
CA ASP A 134 11.51 -2.60 -3.17
C ASP A 134 11.66 -2.83 -4.67
N MET A 135 12.86 -2.55 -5.17
CA MET A 135 13.29 -2.86 -6.53
C MET A 135 14.07 -4.17 -6.50
N TRP A 136 13.37 -5.27 -6.72
CA TRP A 136 13.92 -6.60 -6.59
C TRP A 136 15.00 -6.90 -7.65
N ASN A 137 16.12 -7.47 -7.19
CA ASN A 137 17.10 -8.14 -8.06
C ASN A 137 17.03 -9.65 -7.83
N PRO A 138 16.21 -10.40 -8.57
CA PRO A 138 15.99 -11.82 -8.29
C PRO A 138 17.21 -12.72 -8.50
N LYS A 139 18.22 -12.24 -9.21
CA LYS A 139 19.49 -12.97 -9.38
C LYS A 139 20.44 -12.79 -8.19
N HIS A 140 20.33 -11.65 -7.50
CA HIS A 140 21.15 -11.28 -6.34
C HIS A 140 20.31 -10.44 -5.39
N LEU A 141 19.50 -11.06 -4.55
CA LEU A 141 18.54 -10.37 -3.67
C LEU A 141 19.22 -9.37 -2.73
N SER A 142 20.46 -9.63 -2.31
CA SER A 142 21.26 -8.70 -1.50
C SER A 142 21.56 -7.36 -2.19
N ASP A 143 21.44 -7.31 -3.51
CA ASP A 143 21.66 -6.10 -4.32
C ASP A 143 20.37 -5.38 -4.67
N SER A 144 19.22 -5.82 -4.14
CA SER A 144 17.95 -5.12 -4.30
C SER A 144 18.05 -3.69 -3.76
N ARG A 145 17.32 -2.78 -4.38
CA ARG A 145 17.30 -1.36 -4.02
C ARG A 145 15.93 -0.98 -3.47
N HIS A 146 15.88 0.17 -2.83
CA HIS A 146 14.64 0.74 -2.31
C HIS A 146 14.26 1.99 -3.14
N LEU A 147 12.97 2.16 -3.31
CA LEU A 147 12.36 3.33 -3.90
C LEU A 147 11.44 3.98 -2.89
N TRP A 148 11.64 5.25 -2.59
CA TRP A 148 10.79 6.02 -1.69
C TRP A 148 10.21 7.19 -2.48
N VAL A 149 8.89 7.22 -2.61
CA VAL A 149 8.17 8.23 -3.41
C VAL A 149 7.26 9.02 -2.48
N PRO A 150 7.51 10.32 -2.27
CA PRO A 150 6.55 11.18 -1.58
C PRO A 150 5.19 11.16 -2.27
N ILE A 151 4.13 10.93 -1.49
CA ILE A 151 2.76 10.95 -2.03
C ILE A 151 2.35 12.41 -2.24
N SER A 152 1.94 12.72 -3.46
CA SER A 152 1.33 13.99 -3.82
C SER A 152 -0.14 13.82 -4.18
N TRP A 153 -0.84 14.91 -4.42
CA TRP A 153 -2.29 14.89 -4.64
C TRP A 153 -2.65 15.56 -5.96
N GLU A 154 -3.53 14.95 -6.73
CA GLU A 154 -4.15 15.51 -7.93
C GLU A 154 -5.68 15.36 -7.82
N ASN A 155 -6.39 16.48 -7.80
CA ASN A 155 -7.86 16.50 -7.70
C ASN A 155 -8.40 15.63 -6.55
N GLY A 156 -7.76 15.71 -5.36
CA GLY A 156 -8.16 14.94 -4.18
C GLY A 156 -7.85 13.44 -4.23
N THR A 157 -6.97 13.01 -5.15
CA THR A 157 -6.53 11.62 -5.32
C THR A 157 -5.02 11.53 -5.14
N PRO A 158 -4.52 10.53 -4.39
CA PRO A 158 -3.08 10.32 -4.24
C PRO A 158 -2.43 9.96 -5.57
N VAL A 159 -1.24 10.51 -5.80
CA VAL A 159 -0.41 10.16 -6.96
C VAL A 159 1.04 9.96 -6.55
N LEU A 160 1.70 9.06 -7.25
CA LEU A 160 3.12 8.73 -7.11
C LEU A 160 3.87 9.26 -8.33
N LYS A 161 4.82 10.17 -8.10
CA LYS A 161 5.70 10.70 -9.16
C LYS A 161 7.14 10.48 -8.74
N LYS A 162 7.87 9.68 -9.50
CA LYS A 162 9.32 9.56 -9.31
C LYS A 162 9.98 10.87 -9.71
N GLN A 163 10.69 11.47 -8.78
CA GLN A 163 11.52 12.64 -9.02
C GLN A 163 12.85 12.26 -9.65
#